data_24202b27f5983476522c611e570744ce
#
_entry.id   24202b27f5983476522c611e570744ce
#
_cell.length_a   1.000
_cell.length_b   1.000
_cell.length_c   1.000
_cell.angle_alpha   90.00
_cell.angle_beta   90.00
_cell.angle_gamma   90.00
#
_symmetry.space_group_name_H-M   'P 1'
#
loop_
_entity.id
_entity.type
_entity.pdbx_description
1 polymer ?
#
loop_
_entity_poly.entity_id
_entity_poly.type
_entity_poly.pdbx_seq_one_letter_code
_entity_poly.pdbx_strand_id
1 'polypeptide(L)'
;MVGLITAIIFIPLLGALAAFLCFNRYPARVFPGDSMTLFTGATIACAAIISSPSLKAFGALLFIPMIIEFVLKFRGHFQAENYGEIGSDGRLGWDGPVESLAHAVMRWKRLREWEIVLVIWAFEVVVCVAVIVTAAAVL
;
A
#
# COMPACT_ATOMS: atom_id res chain seq x y z
N MET A 1 -18.29 13.42 17.87
CA MET A 1 -19.01 12.15 17.58
C MET A 1 -18.44 11.40 16.36
N VAL A 2 -18.24 12.04 15.22
CA VAL A 2 -17.67 11.41 14.01
C VAL A 2 -16.29 10.78 14.27
N GLY A 3 -15.36 11.49 14.93
CA GLY A 3 -14.02 10.95 15.23
C GLY A 3 -14.02 9.70 16.10
N LEU A 4 -14.97 9.59 17.03
CA LEU A 4 -15.11 8.40 17.87
C LEU A 4 -15.58 7.19 17.04
N ILE A 5 -16.55 7.38 16.15
CA ILE A 5 -17.03 6.31 15.26
C ILE A 5 -15.89 5.83 14.34
N THR A 6 -15.15 6.76 13.76
CA THR A 6 -13.99 6.44 12.92
C THR A 6 -12.93 5.65 13.71
N ALA A 7 -12.64 6.06 14.94
CA ALA A 7 -11.68 5.36 15.80
C ALA A 7 -12.14 3.93 16.16
N ILE A 8 -13.44 3.74 16.47
CA ILE A 8 -14.02 2.42 16.76
C ILE A 8 -13.88 1.47 15.57
N ILE A 9 -13.91 1.98 14.35
CA ILE A 9 -13.73 1.18 13.13
C ILE A 9 -12.24 0.89 12.87
N PHE A 10 -11.40 1.91 12.94
CA PHE A 10 -10.00 1.78 12.53
C PHE A 10 -9.11 1.07 13.55
N ILE A 11 -9.36 1.20 14.86
CA ILE A 11 -8.52 0.56 15.88
C ILE A 11 -8.58 -0.98 15.78
N PRO A 12 -9.76 -1.62 15.70
CA PRO A 12 -9.83 -3.06 15.50
C PRO A 12 -9.27 -3.51 14.15
N LEU A 13 -9.52 -2.75 13.09
CA LEU A 13 -8.96 -3.04 11.76
C LEU A 13 -7.44 -3.02 11.79
N LEU A 14 -6.83 -1.99 12.41
CA LEU A 14 -5.39 -1.89 12.56
C LEU A 14 -4.82 -3.06 13.37
N GLY A 15 -5.49 -3.44 14.45
CA GLY A 15 -5.10 -4.61 15.25
C GLY A 15 -5.13 -5.91 14.44
N ALA A 16 -6.20 -6.12 13.64
CA ALA A 16 -6.33 -7.29 12.78
C ALA A 16 -5.25 -7.32 11.67
N LEU A 17 -4.97 -6.17 11.04
CA LEU A 17 -3.91 -6.07 10.04
C LEU A 17 -2.51 -6.28 10.63
N ALA A 18 -2.26 -5.76 11.83
CA ALA A 18 -1.00 -5.98 12.53
C ALA A 18 -0.80 -7.46 12.89
N ALA A 19 -1.85 -8.14 13.37
CA ALA A 19 -1.81 -9.57 13.63
C ALA A 19 -1.58 -10.38 12.35
N PHE A 20 -2.27 -10.02 11.24
CA PHE A 20 -2.05 -10.65 9.94
C PHE A 20 -0.60 -10.47 9.46
N LEU A 21 -0.02 -9.29 9.65
CA LEU A 21 1.36 -9.01 9.25
C LEU A 21 2.38 -9.94 9.93
N CYS A 22 2.11 -10.42 11.15
CA CYS A 22 2.97 -11.39 11.81
C CYS A 22 3.12 -12.71 11.02
N PHE A 23 2.12 -13.06 10.22
CA PHE A 23 2.11 -14.27 9.37
C PHE A 23 2.48 -13.97 7.91
N ASN A 24 2.20 -12.76 7.44
CA ASN A 24 2.45 -12.36 6.06
C ASN A 24 3.86 -11.79 5.83
N ARG A 25 4.56 -11.34 6.88
CA ARG A 25 5.95 -10.86 6.74
C ARG A 25 6.87 -11.93 6.15
N TYR A 26 7.90 -11.50 5.44
CA TYR A 26 8.87 -12.39 4.81
C TYR A 26 9.59 -13.31 5.84
N PRO A 27 9.73 -14.62 5.57
CA PRO A 27 9.07 -15.37 4.50
C PRO A 27 7.57 -15.57 4.80
N ALA A 28 6.72 -15.18 3.86
CA ALA A 28 5.28 -15.18 4.06
C ALA A 28 4.73 -16.60 4.24
N ARG A 29 3.91 -16.80 5.28
CA ARG A 29 3.23 -18.06 5.57
C ARG A 29 1.77 -18.05 5.12
N VAL A 30 1.18 -16.86 5.01
CA VAL A 30 -0.22 -16.64 4.62
C VAL A 30 -0.26 -15.45 3.68
N PHE A 31 -1.07 -15.55 2.62
CA PHE A 31 -1.31 -14.46 1.70
C PHE A 31 -2.70 -13.86 1.92
N PRO A 32 -2.87 -12.54 1.73
CA PRO A 32 -4.18 -11.93 1.74
C PRO A 32 -4.96 -12.44 0.52
N GLY A 33 -6.09 -13.09 0.75
CA GLY A 33 -7.02 -13.42 -0.33
C GLY A 33 -7.90 -12.20 -0.67
N ASP A 34 -8.70 -12.33 -1.73
CA ASP A 34 -9.64 -11.27 -2.15
C ASP A 34 -10.59 -10.87 -1.04
N SER A 35 -11.01 -11.81 -0.19
CA SER A 35 -11.88 -11.54 0.95
C SER A 35 -11.28 -10.52 1.90
N MET A 36 -9.99 -10.63 2.22
CA MET A 36 -9.32 -9.68 3.13
C MET A 36 -9.13 -8.31 2.46
N THR A 37 -8.69 -8.29 1.21
CA THR A 37 -8.43 -7.03 0.49
C THR A 37 -9.72 -6.25 0.24
N LEU A 38 -10.79 -6.93 -0.19
CA LEU A 38 -12.11 -6.34 -0.41
C LEU A 38 -12.74 -5.85 0.91
N PHE A 39 -12.68 -6.66 1.99
CA PHE A 39 -13.18 -6.26 3.30
C PHE A 39 -12.46 -5.02 3.84
N THR A 40 -11.14 -5.00 3.75
CA THR A 40 -10.33 -3.85 4.20
C THR A 40 -10.67 -2.60 3.39
N GLY A 41 -10.73 -2.72 2.07
CA GLY A 41 -11.10 -1.62 1.18
C GLY A 41 -12.50 -1.08 1.45
N ALA A 42 -13.49 -1.95 1.63
CA ALA A 42 -14.87 -1.57 1.97
C ALA A 42 -14.94 -0.86 3.32
N THR A 43 -14.22 -1.35 4.33
CA THR A 43 -14.18 -0.75 5.67
C THR A 43 -13.59 0.67 5.61
N ILE A 44 -12.49 0.86 4.89
CA ILE A 44 -11.87 2.18 4.69
C ILE A 44 -12.83 3.12 3.94
N ALA A 45 -13.50 2.64 2.89
CA ALA A 45 -14.47 3.43 2.14
C ALA A 45 -15.65 3.88 3.01
N CYS A 46 -16.22 2.99 3.81
CA CYS A 46 -17.30 3.32 4.76
C CYS A 46 -16.85 4.38 5.77
N ALA A 47 -15.66 4.23 6.34
CA ALA A 47 -15.11 5.20 7.27
C ALA A 47 -14.86 6.56 6.61
N ALA A 48 -14.40 6.59 5.35
CA ALA A 48 -14.24 7.82 4.58
C ALA A 48 -15.56 8.54 4.32
N ILE A 49 -16.64 7.81 4.03
CA ILE A 49 -17.97 8.39 3.81
C ILE A 49 -18.46 9.14 5.06
N ILE A 50 -18.23 8.57 6.24
CA ILE A 50 -18.68 9.12 7.53
C ILE A 50 -17.80 10.31 7.97
N SER A 51 -16.56 10.40 7.50
CA SER A 51 -15.58 11.39 7.91
C SER A 51 -15.94 12.83 7.46
N SER A 52 -15.35 13.82 8.13
CA SER A 52 -15.47 15.23 7.72
C SER A 52 -14.82 15.48 6.35
N PRO A 53 -15.21 16.54 5.62
CA PRO A 53 -14.61 16.85 4.32
C PRO A 53 -13.09 16.99 4.35
N SER A 54 -12.53 17.62 5.39
CA SER A 54 -11.08 17.78 5.57
C SER A 54 -10.40 16.42 5.72
N LEU A 55 -10.93 15.54 6.58
CA LEU A 55 -10.37 14.20 6.77
C LEU A 55 -10.49 13.33 5.51
N LYS A 56 -11.55 13.51 4.71
CA LYS A 56 -11.66 12.83 3.41
C LYS A 56 -10.54 13.23 2.47
N ALA A 57 -10.25 14.53 2.36
CA ALA A 57 -9.20 15.05 1.50
C ALA A 57 -7.82 14.49 1.91
N PHE A 58 -7.47 14.57 3.20
CA PHE A 58 -6.21 14.02 3.70
C PHE A 58 -6.16 12.49 3.58
N GLY A 59 -7.27 11.80 3.85
CA GLY A 59 -7.37 10.36 3.64
C GLY A 59 -7.13 9.95 2.19
N ALA A 60 -7.66 10.70 1.22
CA ALA A 60 -7.42 10.44 -0.20
C ALA A 60 -5.94 10.58 -0.59
N LEU A 61 -5.20 11.50 0.03
CA LEU A 61 -3.77 11.67 -0.22
C LEU A 61 -2.94 10.47 0.24
N LEU A 62 -3.39 9.72 1.25
CA LEU A 62 -2.73 8.49 1.68
C LEU A 62 -2.81 7.38 0.63
N PHE A 63 -3.73 7.47 -0.32
CA PHE A 63 -3.85 6.50 -1.42
C PHE A 63 -2.96 6.84 -2.64
N ILE A 64 -2.12 7.86 -2.57
CA ILE A 64 -1.22 8.24 -3.68
C ILE A 64 -0.41 7.05 -4.20
N PRO A 65 0.25 6.21 -3.38
CA PRO A 65 0.99 5.06 -3.88
C PRO A 65 0.10 4.05 -4.60
N MET A 66 -1.12 3.82 -4.09
CA MET A 66 -2.08 2.91 -4.73
C MET A 66 -2.62 3.49 -6.05
N ILE A 67 -2.81 4.81 -6.12
CA ILE A 67 -3.21 5.48 -7.37
C ILE A 67 -2.11 5.35 -8.42
N ILE A 68 -0.84 5.55 -8.02
CA ILE A 68 0.31 5.34 -8.92
C ILE A 68 0.35 3.89 -9.41
N GLU A 69 0.21 2.92 -8.52
CA GLU A 69 0.15 1.50 -8.88
C GLU A 69 -0.98 1.20 -9.86
N PHE A 70 -2.18 1.75 -9.60
CA PHE A 70 -3.33 1.59 -10.48
C PHE A 70 -3.07 2.18 -11.87
N VAL A 71 -2.51 3.39 -11.96
CA VAL A 71 -2.19 4.05 -13.23
C VAL A 71 -1.14 3.25 -14.02
N LEU A 72 -0.12 2.72 -13.35
CA LEU A 72 0.90 1.88 -13.97
C LEU A 72 0.28 0.60 -14.54
N LYS A 73 -0.56 -0.09 -13.78
CA LYS A 73 -1.27 -1.30 -14.23
C LYS A 73 -2.27 -1.01 -15.35
N PHE A 74 -2.97 0.12 -15.29
CA PHE A 74 -3.90 0.53 -16.34
C PHE A 74 -3.17 0.75 -17.67
N ARG A 75 -1.96 1.35 -17.65
CA ARG A 75 -1.12 1.48 -18.85
C ARG A 75 -0.71 0.13 -19.43
N GLY A 76 -0.46 -0.86 -18.58
CA GLY A 76 -0.13 -2.23 -18.98
C GLY A 76 -1.35 -3.10 -19.30
N HIS A 77 -2.55 -2.51 -19.46
CA HIS A 77 -3.81 -3.24 -19.72
C HIS A 77 -4.10 -4.34 -18.68
N PHE A 78 -3.62 -4.20 -17.44
CA PHE A 78 -3.75 -5.20 -16.36
C PHE A 78 -3.17 -6.59 -16.69
N GLN A 79 -2.27 -6.68 -17.68
CA GLN A 79 -1.62 -7.92 -18.08
C GLN A 79 -0.23 -8.09 -17.44
N ALA A 80 0.17 -7.14 -16.60
CA ALA A 80 1.45 -7.14 -15.92
C ALA A 80 1.62 -8.34 -15.01
N GLU A 81 2.65 -9.14 -15.24
CA GLU A 81 3.12 -10.10 -14.26
C GLU A 81 3.85 -9.34 -13.14
N ASN A 82 3.41 -9.54 -11.89
CA ASN A 82 4.01 -8.85 -10.74
C ASN A 82 5.33 -9.50 -10.28
N TYR A 83 5.89 -10.41 -11.07
CA TYR A 83 7.09 -11.16 -10.74
C TYR A 83 8.31 -10.57 -11.44
N GLY A 84 9.43 -10.44 -10.69
CA GLY A 84 10.71 -10.10 -11.27
C GLY A 84 11.47 -11.33 -11.76
N GLU A 85 12.47 -11.11 -12.59
CA GLU A 85 13.43 -12.14 -12.99
C GLU A 85 14.43 -12.38 -11.86
N ILE A 86 14.56 -13.65 -11.46
CA ILE A 86 15.51 -14.05 -10.42
C ILE A 86 16.88 -14.22 -11.05
N GLY A 87 17.84 -13.38 -10.67
CA GLY A 87 19.23 -13.54 -11.04
C GLY A 87 19.89 -14.73 -10.35
N SER A 88 21.05 -15.15 -10.84
CA SER A 88 21.84 -16.22 -10.23
C SER A 88 22.29 -15.94 -8.78
N ASP A 89 22.24 -14.68 -8.38
CA ASP A 89 22.54 -14.18 -7.03
C ASP A 89 21.32 -14.11 -6.10
N GLY A 90 20.15 -14.62 -6.54
CA GLY A 90 18.91 -14.60 -5.79
C GLY A 90 18.27 -13.21 -5.65
N ARG A 91 18.72 -12.23 -6.47
CA ARG A 91 18.13 -10.90 -6.53
C ARG A 91 17.13 -10.81 -7.67
N LEU A 92 16.08 -10.03 -7.45
CA LEU A 92 15.04 -9.74 -8.43
C LEU A 92 15.44 -8.53 -9.25
N GLY A 93 15.32 -8.63 -10.56
CA GLY A 93 15.48 -7.54 -11.52
C GLY A 93 14.32 -7.50 -12.49
N TRP A 94 14.15 -6.39 -13.19
CA TRP A 94 13.14 -6.23 -14.20
C TRP A 94 13.67 -5.41 -15.37
N ASP A 95 13.68 -6.01 -16.56
CA ASP A 95 14.17 -5.37 -17.79
C ASP A 95 12.99 -4.99 -18.73
N GLY A 96 11.76 -5.38 -18.39
CA GLY A 96 10.54 -5.11 -19.15
C GLY A 96 9.92 -3.71 -18.91
N PRO A 97 8.72 -3.45 -19.42
CA PRO A 97 7.98 -2.21 -19.17
C PRO A 97 7.63 -2.06 -17.69
N VAL A 98 7.68 -0.83 -17.18
CA VAL A 98 7.32 -0.55 -15.78
C VAL A 98 5.80 -0.44 -15.67
N GLU A 99 5.18 -1.46 -15.09
CA GLU A 99 3.73 -1.60 -14.94
C GLU A 99 3.30 -1.75 -13.48
N SER A 100 4.26 -1.65 -12.55
CA SER A 100 4.03 -1.64 -11.10
C SER A 100 5.12 -0.86 -10.38
N LEU A 101 4.86 -0.46 -9.14
CA LEU A 101 5.87 0.14 -8.26
C LEU A 101 7.03 -0.84 -8.00
N ALA A 102 6.74 -2.12 -7.87
CA ALA A 102 7.76 -3.16 -7.72
C ALA A 102 8.67 -3.22 -8.95
N HIS A 103 8.13 -3.14 -10.18
CA HIS A 103 8.93 -3.07 -11.41
C HIS A 103 9.82 -1.83 -11.44
N ALA A 104 9.31 -0.66 -11.00
CA ALA A 104 10.10 0.57 -10.93
C ALA A 104 11.32 0.41 -10.00
N VAL A 105 11.12 -0.21 -8.84
CA VAL A 105 12.18 -0.47 -7.87
C VAL A 105 13.19 -1.48 -8.41
N MET A 106 12.73 -2.60 -8.98
CA MET A 106 13.58 -3.67 -9.55
C MET A 106 14.38 -3.20 -10.76
N ARG A 107 13.83 -2.27 -11.57
CA ARG A 107 14.52 -1.66 -12.71
C ARG A 107 15.62 -0.70 -12.26
N TRP A 108 15.41 0.00 -11.15
CA TRP A 108 16.41 0.91 -10.59
C TRP A 108 17.60 0.13 -10.00
N LYS A 109 17.34 -0.98 -9.27
CA LYS A 109 18.39 -1.80 -8.66
C LYS A 109 17.87 -3.22 -8.47
N ARG A 110 18.74 -4.22 -8.77
CA ARG A 110 18.47 -5.61 -8.43
C ARG A 110 18.55 -5.78 -6.92
N LEU A 111 17.42 -6.13 -6.30
CA LEU A 111 17.23 -6.21 -4.86
C LEU A 111 16.65 -7.58 -4.48
N ARG A 112 16.78 -7.94 -3.21
CA ARG A 112 16.06 -9.09 -2.66
C ARG A 112 14.60 -8.71 -2.42
N GLU A 113 13.72 -9.69 -2.40
CA GLU A 113 12.28 -9.50 -2.21
C GLU A 113 11.95 -8.60 -1.01
N TRP A 114 12.52 -8.87 0.15
CA TRP A 114 12.28 -8.07 1.35
C TRP A 114 12.81 -6.63 1.25
N GLU A 115 13.88 -6.40 0.48
CA GLU A 115 14.44 -5.06 0.25
C GLU A 115 13.49 -4.23 -0.62
N ILE A 116 12.87 -4.85 -1.63
CA ILE A 116 11.84 -4.21 -2.48
C ILE A 116 10.65 -3.78 -1.63
N VAL A 117 10.18 -4.66 -0.75
CA VAL A 117 9.09 -4.35 0.19
C VAL A 117 9.45 -3.18 1.09
N LEU A 118 10.67 -3.15 1.63
CA LEU A 118 11.13 -2.04 2.49
C LEU A 118 11.19 -0.70 1.74
N VAL A 119 11.60 -0.69 0.47
CA VAL A 119 11.61 0.53 -0.34
C VAL A 119 10.19 1.06 -0.55
N ILE A 120 9.24 0.18 -0.86
CA ILE A 120 7.83 0.56 -1.03
C ILE A 120 7.24 1.06 0.29
N TRP A 121 7.54 0.42 1.42
CA TRP A 121 7.12 0.87 2.75
C TRP A 121 7.73 2.21 3.12
N ALA A 122 9.01 2.44 2.81
CA ALA A 122 9.66 3.73 3.05
C ALA A 122 8.96 4.85 2.27
N PHE A 123 8.58 4.58 1.02
CA PHE A 123 7.79 5.53 0.22
C PHE A 123 6.44 5.83 0.86
N GLU A 124 5.70 4.80 1.31
CA GLU A 124 4.42 4.96 2.01
C GLU A 124 4.57 5.78 3.30
N VAL A 125 5.60 5.50 4.10
CA VAL A 125 5.88 6.25 5.34
C VAL A 125 6.15 7.72 5.04
N VAL A 126 6.90 8.03 3.98
CA VAL A 126 7.13 9.43 3.57
C VAL A 126 5.83 10.13 3.20
N VAL A 127 4.95 9.47 2.44
CA VAL A 127 3.62 10.00 2.09
C VAL A 127 2.79 10.22 3.36
N CYS A 128 2.74 9.24 4.26
CA CYS A 128 2.00 9.35 5.52
C CYS A 128 2.49 10.53 6.37
N VAL A 129 3.80 10.68 6.56
CA VAL A 129 4.38 11.78 7.33
C VAL A 129 4.04 13.13 6.67
N ALA A 130 4.19 13.25 5.35
CA ALA A 130 3.86 14.48 4.63
C ALA A 130 2.39 14.86 4.81
N VAL A 131 1.47 13.91 4.69
CA VAL A 131 0.03 14.13 4.89
C VAL A 131 -0.28 14.54 6.33
N ILE A 132 0.30 13.85 7.32
CA ILE A 132 0.09 14.18 8.75
C ILE A 132 0.58 15.58 9.07
N VAL A 133 1.79 15.95 8.62
CA VAL A 133 2.36 17.28 8.84
C VAL A 133 1.49 18.36 8.19
N THR A 134 1.04 18.13 6.96
CA THR A 134 0.16 19.07 6.25
C THR A 134 -1.20 19.20 6.97
N ALA A 135 -1.78 18.07 7.39
CA ALA A 135 -3.03 18.08 8.14
C ALA A 135 -2.92 18.84 9.46
N ALA A 136 -1.82 18.64 10.21
CA ALA A 136 -1.56 19.34 11.46
C ALA A 136 -1.33 20.85 11.29
N ALA A 137 -0.87 21.27 10.10
CA ALA A 137 -0.67 22.71 9.80
C ALA A 137 -1.95 23.41 9.32
N VAL A 138 -2.95 22.66 8.84
CA VAL A 138 -4.18 23.21 8.22
C VAL A 138 -5.40 23.08 9.14
N LEU A 139 -5.45 22.09 10.03
CA LEU A 139 -6.55 21.83 10.98
C LEU A 139 -6.30 22.48 12.33
#